data_1cc4612a22fd2b208217d825c2d191c3
#
_entry.id   1cc4612a22fd2b208217d825c2d191c3
#
_cell.length_a   1.000
_cell.length_b   1.000
_cell.length_c   1.000
_cell.angle_alpha   90.00
_cell.angle_beta   90.00
_cell.angle_gamma   90.00
#
_symmetry.space_group_name_H-M   'P 1'
#
loop_
_entity.id
_entity.type
_entity.pdbx_description
1 polymer ?
#
loop_
_entity_poly.entity_id
_entity_poly.type
_entity_poly.pdbx_seq_one_letter_code
_entity_poly.pdbx_strand_id
1 'polypeptide(L)'
;MLFESENIEFKAKLSDEIYKEVIAFSNIDGGTIYIGVDDKGNVIGLENVDDSYTRLTNGIRDAIQPDVTMFIRYVLQEDKVIRIEVGEGIYKPYYLKSKGLKPNGVYVRQGASSAPASQELIRKMIKDTDGDQFEDMRTMEQELTFEEAANAFEHYGVEFSEDKFITLGLINLHDDHYTNLALLLSDQCKHTVKVAVFADEDKTIFKDAKEFEGSIFRQLDDTYSYLLLCNRTMSTFQGLNRIEKKDYPEEALREALLNAMVHRDYSFSGSIIININDSEIEFISIGGLLPGLSVEDIRSGISQPRNRKLAEIFHRLKFIESYGTGIRRIYKLYENNSVKPHIEVTPNAFKLILPNTNYKNIIKVVEHIKEEKKLKTSKITPQMKVVIDYLSEYGEIGEEELQELLNVKRTRAYIIARQMIEQGLIECSGRGANKRYYLK
;
A
#
# COMPACT_ATOMS: atom_id res chain seq x y z
N MET A 1 11.78 6.20 -56.81
CA MET A 1 12.86 5.83 -55.86
C MET A 1 12.22 5.60 -54.51
N LEU A 2 12.36 4.42 -53.94
CA LEU A 2 11.86 4.16 -52.58
C LEU A 2 12.89 4.77 -51.58
N PHE A 3 12.42 5.35 -50.52
CA PHE A 3 13.25 5.88 -49.42
C PHE A 3 12.78 5.26 -48.11
N GLU A 4 13.69 5.15 -47.15
CA GLU A 4 13.30 4.83 -45.78
C GLU A 4 12.30 5.85 -45.25
N SER A 5 11.30 5.39 -44.57
CA SER A 5 10.20 6.21 -44.06
C SER A 5 9.61 5.59 -42.80
N GLU A 6 8.53 6.16 -42.32
CA GLU A 6 7.81 5.64 -41.16
C GLU A 6 7.35 4.19 -41.33
N ASN A 7 7.07 3.78 -42.57
CA ASN A 7 6.55 2.46 -42.92
C ASN A 7 7.44 1.64 -43.89
N ILE A 8 8.66 2.09 -44.19
CA ILE A 8 9.63 1.40 -45.05
C ILE A 8 11.00 1.40 -44.42
N GLU A 9 11.64 0.24 -44.36
CA GLU A 9 13.00 0.03 -43.86
C GLU A 9 13.84 -0.77 -44.85
N PHE A 10 15.12 -0.42 -44.98
CA PHE A 10 16.08 -1.12 -45.85
C PHE A 10 17.18 -1.78 -45.00
N LYS A 11 17.60 -2.96 -45.38
CA LYS A 11 18.73 -3.68 -44.79
C LYS A 11 19.57 -4.33 -45.88
N ALA A 12 20.84 -3.96 -45.94
CA ALA A 12 21.77 -4.50 -46.92
C ALA A 12 22.01 -6.01 -46.77
N LYS A 13 21.87 -6.54 -45.53
CA LYS A 13 22.11 -7.95 -45.19
C LYS A 13 21.22 -8.39 -44.03
N LEU A 14 21.09 -9.71 -43.85
CA LEU A 14 20.42 -10.31 -42.72
C LEU A 14 21.23 -10.08 -41.42
N SER A 15 20.58 -9.50 -40.42
CA SER A 15 21.12 -9.29 -39.07
C SER A 15 20.01 -9.34 -38.02
N ASP A 16 20.37 -9.54 -36.76
CA ASP A 16 19.41 -9.58 -35.63
C ASP A 16 18.70 -8.23 -35.40
N GLU A 17 19.19 -7.14 -36.00
CA GLU A 17 18.50 -5.84 -35.95
C GLU A 17 17.13 -5.88 -36.63
N ILE A 18 16.93 -6.79 -37.59
CA ILE A 18 15.65 -6.95 -38.28
C ILE A 18 14.53 -7.28 -37.31
N TYR A 19 14.80 -8.03 -36.22
CA TYR A 19 13.79 -8.34 -35.22
C TYR A 19 13.26 -7.07 -34.50
N LYS A 20 14.12 -6.07 -34.30
CA LYS A 20 13.70 -4.78 -33.74
C LYS A 20 12.75 -4.02 -34.67
N GLU A 21 13.05 -4.07 -35.98
CA GLU A 21 12.22 -3.42 -37.00
C GLU A 21 10.84 -4.11 -37.10
N VAL A 22 10.82 -5.45 -37.10
CA VAL A 22 9.56 -6.22 -37.08
C VAL A 22 8.74 -5.88 -35.85
N ILE A 23 9.36 -5.84 -34.66
CA ILE A 23 8.69 -5.45 -33.43
C ILE A 23 8.14 -4.03 -33.53
N ALA A 24 8.95 -3.09 -34.03
CA ALA A 24 8.55 -1.69 -34.13
C ALA A 24 7.33 -1.51 -35.06
N PHE A 25 7.32 -2.20 -36.21
CA PHE A 25 6.19 -2.17 -37.12
C PHE A 25 4.94 -2.87 -36.57
N SER A 26 5.11 -4.02 -35.89
CA SER A 26 3.97 -4.72 -35.26
C SER A 26 3.32 -3.93 -34.13
N ASN A 27 4.08 -3.09 -33.45
CA ASN A 27 3.59 -2.25 -32.33
C ASN A 27 2.87 -0.96 -32.80
N ILE A 28 2.97 -0.62 -34.11
CA ILE A 28 2.27 0.51 -34.71
C ILE A 28 1.35 0.03 -35.88
N ASP A 29 1.28 0.78 -36.95
CA ASP A 29 0.38 0.57 -38.07
C ASP A 29 0.93 -0.40 -39.16
N GLY A 30 2.02 -1.13 -38.82
CA GLY A 30 2.70 -2.01 -39.74
C GLY A 30 3.71 -1.31 -40.67
N GLY A 31 4.32 -2.08 -41.57
CA GLY A 31 5.31 -1.56 -42.52
C GLY A 31 5.94 -2.64 -43.38
N THR A 32 6.95 -2.24 -44.17
CA THR A 32 7.66 -3.13 -45.07
C THR A 32 9.19 -3.03 -44.87
N ILE A 33 9.84 -4.17 -44.76
CA ILE A 33 11.30 -4.27 -44.63
C ILE A 33 11.82 -4.94 -45.91
N TYR A 34 12.84 -4.35 -46.53
CA TYR A 34 13.54 -4.90 -47.67
C TYR A 34 14.94 -5.32 -47.28
N ILE A 35 15.27 -6.62 -47.43
CA ILE A 35 16.60 -7.19 -47.13
C ILE A 35 17.32 -7.50 -48.42
N GLY A 36 18.50 -6.96 -48.58
CA GLY A 36 19.26 -6.95 -49.84
C GLY A 36 19.19 -5.59 -50.56
N VAL A 37 18.81 -4.50 -49.82
CA VAL A 37 18.75 -3.13 -50.30
C VAL A 37 19.58 -2.25 -49.38
N ASP A 38 20.38 -1.34 -49.93
CA ASP A 38 21.18 -0.39 -49.15
C ASP A 38 20.34 0.82 -48.70
N ASP A 39 20.90 1.62 -47.75
CA ASP A 39 20.25 2.81 -47.18
C ASP A 39 19.93 3.93 -48.24
N LYS A 40 20.48 3.80 -49.49
CA LYS A 40 20.18 4.67 -50.60
C LYS A 40 19.08 4.14 -51.51
N GLY A 41 18.54 2.95 -51.20
CA GLY A 41 17.53 2.30 -51.98
C GLY A 41 18.07 1.51 -53.22
N ASN A 42 19.40 1.29 -53.28
CA ASN A 42 19.97 0.45 -54.35
C ASN A 42 19.85 -1.02 -54.01
N VAL A 43 19.43 -1.79 -54.97
CA VAL A 43 19.34 -3.25 -54.82
C VAL A 43 20.73 -3.87 -54.89
N ILE A 44 21.15 -4.54 -53.85
CA ILE A 44 22.42 -5.26 -53.75
C ILE A 44 22.19 -6.77 -53.96
N GLY A 45 21.04 -7.29 -53.52
CA GLY A 45 20.70 -8.70 -53.44
C GLY A 45 21.48 -9.47 -52.38
N LEU A 46 20.97 -10.66 -52.02
CA LEU A 46 21.58 -11.54 -51.04
C LEU A 46 22.36 -12.65 -51.73
N GLU A 47 23.52 -13.05 -51.20
CA GLU A 47 24.37 -14.09 -51.76
C GLU A 47 23.67 -15.48 -51.72
N ASN A 48 23.10 -15.82 -50.55
CA ASN A 48 22.40 -17.08 -50.29
C ASN A 48 20.96 -16.79 -49.81
N VAL A 49 20.06 -16.58 -50.70
CA VAL A 49 18.71 -16.15 -50.43
C VAL A 49 17.86 -17.19 -49.69
N ASP A 50 18.01 -18.50 -50.05
CA ASP A 50 17.18 -19.57 -49.46
C ASP A 50 17.58 -19.82 -47.99
N ASP A 51 18.90 -19.81 -47.70
CA ASP A 51 19.40 -19.90 -46.31
C ASP A 51 18.97 -18.68 -45.50
N SER A 52 19.13 -17.48 -46.07
CA SER A 52 18.70 -16.23 -45.45
C SER A 52 17.20 -16.21 -45.16
N TYR A 53 16.36 -16.71 -46.07
CA TYR A 53 14.94 -16.80 -45.88
C TYR A 53 14.56 -17.74 -44.74
N THR A 54 15.17 -18.93 -44.70
CA THR A 54 14.93 -19.93 -43.66
C THR A 54 15.39 -19.40 -42.26
N ARG A 55 16.56 -18.80 -42.18
CA ARG A 55 17.06 -18.20 -40.93
C ARG A 55 16.21 -17.03 -40.46
N LEU A 56 15.75 -16.19 -41.37
CA LEU A 56 14.88 -15.06 -41.06
C LEU A 56 13.54 -15.50 -40.46
N THR A 57 12.85 -16.43 -41.15
CA THR A 57 11.54 -16.90 -40.70
C THR A 57 11.57 -17.61 -39.36
N ASN A 58 12.57 -18.48 -39.15
CA ASN A 58 12.77 -19.14 -37.86
C ASN A 58 13.20 -18.13 -36.79
N GLY A 59 14.12 -17.22 -37.11
CA GLY A 59 14.60 -16.22 -36.16
C GLY A 59 13.50 -15.28 -35.67
N ILE A 60 12.62 -14.81 -36.54
CA ILE A 60 11.49 -13.95 -36.13
C ILE A 60 10.56 -14.71 -35.18
N ARG A 61 10.16 -15.96 -35.55
CA ARG A 61 9.32 -16.79 -34.67
C ARG A 61 9.92 -17.04 -33.30
N ASP A 62 11.22 -17.30 -33.26
CA ASP A 62 11.90 -17.70 -32.01
C ASP A 62 12.32 -16.52 -31.14
N ALA A 63 12.54 -15.32 -31.74
CA ALA A 63 13.05 -14.14 -31.05
C ALA A 63 11.97 -13.17 -30.56
N ILE A 64 10.77 -13.19 -31.13
CA ILE A 64 9.71 -12.20 -30.85
C ILE A 64 8.56 -12.84 -30.07
N GLN A 65 8.09 -12.12 -29.08
CA GLN A 65 6.87 -12.45 -28.33
C GLN A 65 5.96 -11.21 -28.19
N PRO A 66 4.62 -11.40 -28.10
CA PRO A 66 3.86 -12.61 -28.49
C PRO A 66 4.15 -13.07 -29.92
N ASP A 67 3.61 -14.23 -30.33
CA ASP A 67 3.80 -14.73 -31.69
C ASP A 67 3.27 -13.72 -32.72
N VAL A 68 4.18 -13.24 -33.58
CA VAL A 68 3.92 -12.22 -34.58
C VAL A 68 3.71 -12.82 -35.99
N THR A 69 3.94 -14.13 -36.18
CA THR A 69 4.07 -14.77 -37.47
C THR A 69 2.82 -14.67 -38.34
N MET A 70 1.64 -14.66 -37.75
CA MET A 70 0.39 -14.50 -38.46
C MET A 70 0.15 -13.11 -39.10
N PHE A 71 0.94 -12.09 -38.63
CA PHE A 71 0.90 -10.71 -39.14
C PHE A 71 2.01 -10.42 -40.13
N ILE A 72 2.81 -11.45 -40.52
CA ILE A 72 3.96 -11.27 -41.40
C ILE A 72 3.75 -12.06 -42.70
N ARG A 73 3.99 -11.37 -43.80
CA ARG A 73 4.08 -11.97 -45.13
C ARG A 73 5.48 -11.78 -45.68
N TYR A 74 6.09 -12.89 -46.12
CA TYR A 74 7.41 -12.92 -46.76
C TYR A 74 7.25 -13.06 -48.27
N VAL A 75 7.93 -12.19 -49.02
CA VAL A 75 7.92 -12.23 -50.50
C VAL A 75 9.38 -12.24 -50.99
N LEU A 76 9.74 -13.29 -51.71
CA LEU A 76 11.05 -13.34 -52.37
C LEU A 76 10.92 -12.70 -53.76
N GLN A 77 11.78 -11.70 -54.04
CA GLN A 77 11.84 -11.00 -55.32
C GLN A 77 12.90 -11.61 -56.27
N GLU A 78 12.76 -11.38 -57.57
CA GLU A 78 13.66 -11.95 -58.62
C GLU A 78 15.10 -11.46 -58.48
N ASP A 79 15.33 -10.26 -57.94
CA ASP A 79 16.62 -9.65 -57.71
C ASP A 79 17.30 -10.05 -56.39
N LYS A 80 16.91 -11.18 -55.82
CA LYS A 80 17.40 -11.77 -54.58
C LYS A 80 17.21 -10.85 -53.33
N VAL A 81 16.12 -10.10 -53.32
CA VAL A 81 15.66 -9.30 -52.20
C VAL A 81 14.53 -10.03 -51.46
N ILE A 82 14.59 -10.08 -50.14
CA ILE A 82 13.48 -10.55 -49.31
C ILE A 82 12.68 -9.34 -48.85
N ARG A 83 11.41 -9.25 -49.27
CA ARG A 83 10.46 -8.25 -48.78
C ARG A 83 9.64 -8.86 -47.66
N ILE A 84 9.61 -8.23 -46.51
CA ILE A 84 8.80 -8.60 -45.38
C ILE A 84 7.71 -7.54 -45.22
N GLU A 85 6.45 -7.95 -45.37
CA GLU A 85 5.29 -7.13 -45.09
C GLU A 85 4.84 -7.45 -43.66
N VAL A 86 4.98 -6.47 -42.73
CA VAL A 86 4.60 -6.60 -41.33
C VAL A 86 3.29 -5.87 -41.14
N GLY A 87 2.25 -6.56 -40.71
CA GLY A 87 0.97 -5.97 -40.32
C GLY A 87 1.00 -5.46 -38.90
N GLU A 88 0.01 -4.63 -38.58
CA GLU A 88 -0.25 -4.25 -37.20
C GLU A 88 -0.63 -5.48 -36.37
N GLY A 89 0.05 -5.67 -35.24
CA GLY A 89 -0.26 -6.76 -34.31
C GLY A 89 -1.38 -6.39 -33.35
N ILE A 90 -2.20 -7.36 -32.97
CA ILE A 90 -3.35 -7.18 -32.07
C ILE A 90 -3.03 -7.44 -30.61
N TYR A 91 -1.91 -8.10 -30.31
CA TYR A 91 -1.49 -8.44 -28.93
C TYR A 91 -0.30 -7.59 -28.45
N LYS A 92 -0.41 -6.27 -28.63
CA LYS A 92 0.65 -5.33 -28.23
C LYS A 92 0.84 -5.31 -26.71
N PRO A 93 2.07 -5.06 -26.23
CA PRO A 93 3.30 -4.81 -26.99
C PRO A 93 4.03 -6.10 -27.42
N TYR A 94 4.54 -6.13 -28.64
CA TYR A 94 5.50 -7.12 -29.10
C TYR A 94 6.90 -6.75 -28.62
N TYR A 95 7.73 -7.74 -28.31
CA TYR A 95 9.06 -7.49 -27.76
C TYR A 95 10.07 -8.62 -28.04
N LEU A 96 11.38 -8.34 -27.89
CA LEU A 96 12.42 -9.34 -27.95
C LEU A 96 12.36 -10.27 -26.73
N LYS A 97 12.17 -11.56 -26.94
CA LYS A 97 12.12 -12.59 -25.90
C LYS A 97 13.32 -12.54 -24.98
N SER A 98 14.53 -12.35 -25.52
CA SER A 98 15.79 -12.31 -24.78
C SER A 98 15.91 -11.09 -23.84
N LYS A 99 15.11 -10.05 -24.03
CA LYS A 99 15.13 -8.81 -23.24
C LYS A 99 13.90 -8.60 -22.40
N GLY A 100 12.82 -9.35 -22.65
CA GLY A 100 11.58 -9.26 -21.91
C GLY A 100 10.76 -8.00 -22.19
N LEU A 101 9.64 -7.86 -21.49
CA LEU A 101 8.66 -6.78 -21.60
C LEU A 101 9.16 -5.51 -20.89
N LYS A 102 10.28 -4.96 -21.36
CA LYS A 102 10.99 -3.79 -20.79
C LYS A 102 11.37 -2.80 -21.91
N PRO A 103 11.68 -1.53 -21.62
CA PRO A 103 12.02 -0.54 -22.65
C PRO A 103 13.09 -0.98 -23.67
N ASN A 104 14.08 -1.75 -23.22
CA ASN A 104 15.15 -2.24 -24.11
C ASN A 104 14.73 -3.48 -24.94
N GLY A 105 13.56 -4.02 -24.72
CA GLY A 105 12.98 -5.15 -25.48
C GLY A 105 11.84 -4.75 -26.42
N VAL A 106 11.11 -3.67 -26.09
CA VAL A 106 9.96 -3.16 -26.88
C VAL A 106 10.41 -2.00 -27.77
N TYR A 107 10.09 -2.05 -29.04
CA TYR A 107 10.46 -1.01 -30.03
C TYR A 107 9.22 -0.46 -30.72
N VAL A 108 9.28 0.83 -31.09
CA VAL A 108 8.27 1.53 -31.87
C VAL A 108 8.94 2.39 -32.93
N ARG A 109 8.24 2.70 -34.02
CA ARG A 109 8.74 3.63 -35.05
C ARG A 109 8.64 5.08 -34.56
N GLN A 110 9.69 5.83 -34.82
CA GLN A 110 9.76 7.29 -34.63
C GLN A 110 10.31 7.88 -35.92
N GLY A 111 9.42 8.27 -36.83
CA GLY A 111 9.81 8.63 -38.20
C GLY A 111 10.44 7.43 -38.92
N ALA A 112 11.61 7.61 -39.52
CA ALA A 112 12.32 6.56 -40.27
C ALA A 112 13.20 5.64 -39.38
N SER A 113 13.10 5.68 -38.04
CA SER A 113 13.93 4.85 -37.18
C SER A 113 13.12 4.11 -36.12
N SER A 114 13.64 2.96 -35.67
CA SER A 114 13.06 2.21 -34.55
C SER A 114 13.74 2.58 -33.22
N ALA A 115 12.94 3.01 -32.25
CA ALA A 115 13.42 3.44 -30.93
C ALA A 115 12.80 2.56 -29.82
N PRO A 116 13.51 2.39 -28.68
CA PRO A 116 12.93 1.74 -27.52
C PRO A 116 11.69 2.49 -27.00
N ALA A 117 10.63 1.75 -26.67
CA ALA A 117 9.43 2.35 -26.10
C ALA A 117 9.64 2.78 -24.64
N SER A 118 9.03 3.90 -24.23
CA SER A 118 9.00 4.29 -22.83
C SER A 118 8.15 3.34 -21.98
N GLN A 119 8.40 3.29 -20.67
CA GLN A 119 7.56 2.51 -19.76
C GLN A 119 6.08 2.91 -19.81
N GLU A 120 5.81 4.20 -19.99
CA GLU A 120 4.44 4.74 -20.08
C GLU A 120 3.75 4.23 -21.35
N LEU A 121 4.48 4.24 -22.48
CA LEU A 121 3.95 3.73 -23.75
C LEU A 121 3.68 2.22 -23.68
N ILE A 122 4.57 1.44 -23.06
CA ILE A 122 4.38 0.00 -22.84
C ILE A 122 3.12 -0.23 -22.00
N ARG A 123 2.94 0.50 -20.90
CA ARG A 123 1.73 0.40 -20.05
C ARG A 123 0.47 0.75 -20.83
N LYS A 124 0.53 1.78 -21.67
CA LYS A 124 -0.59 2.15 -22.52
C LYS A 124 -0.96 1.03 -23.50
N MET A 125 0.04 0.45 -24.19
CA MET A 125 -0.19 -0.69 -25.11
C MET A 125 -0.83 -1.88 -24.39
N ILE A 126 -0.35 -2.24 -23.18
CA ILE A 126 -0.91 -3.30 -22.35
C ILE A 126 -2.38 -3.00 -22.04
N LYS A 127 -2.67 -1.78 -21.56
CA LYS A 127 -4.04 -1.37 -21.24
C LYS A 127 -4.96 -1.40 -22.45
N ASP A 128 -4.49 -0.90 -23.58
CA ASP A 128 -5.28 -0.86 -24.83
C ASP A 128 -5.56 -2.28 -25.37
N THR A 129 -4.67 -3.25 -25.10
CA THR A 129 -4.80 -4.64 -25.56
C THR A 129 -5.57 -5.51 -24.57
N ASP A 130 -5.25 -5.44 -23.27
CA ASP A 130 -5.75 -6.35 -22.24
C ASP A 130 -7.01 -5.81 -21.55
N GLY A 131 -7.39 -4.56 -21.80
CA GLY A 131 -8.55 -3.89 -21.22
C GLY A 131 -8.25 -3.11 -19.95
N ASP A 132 -9.30 -2.58 -19.32
CA ASP A 132 -9.21 -1.65 -18.19
C ASP A 132 -9.07 -2.33 -16.82
N GLN A 133 -9.19 -3.65 -16.73
CA GLN A 133 -9.09 -4.39 -15.46
C GLN A 133 -7.62 -4.59 -15.11
N PHE A 134 -7.15 -3.86 -14.08
CA PHE A 134 -5.73 -3.90 -13.67
C PHE A 134 -5.22 -5.33 -13.44
N GLU A 135 -6.01 -6.17 -12.76
CA GLU A 135 -5.62 -7.54 -12.42
C GLU A 135 -5.45 -8.47 -13.61
N ASP A 136 -6.12 -8.19 -14.74
CA ASP A 136 -6.08 -9.01 -15.96
C ASP A 136 -4.95 -8.62 -16.91
N MET A 137 -4.44 -7.39 -16.79
CA MET A 137 -3.34 -6.91 -17.63
C MET A 137 -2.05 -7.66 -17.35
N ARG A 138 -1.26 -7.90 -18.39
CA ARG A 138 0.11 -8.45 -18.25
C ARG A 138 0.98 -7.57 -17.37
N THR A 139 1.69 -8.17 -16.43
CA THR A 139 2.69 -7.44 -15.66
C THR A 139 3.99 -7.28 -16.45
N MET A 140 4.71 -6.18 -16.20
CA MET A 140 6.05 -5.98 -16.79
C MET A 140 7.13 -6.84 -16.09
N GLU A 141 6.84 -7.34 -14.90
CA GLU A 141 7.70 -8.25 -14.15
C GLU A 141 7.28 -9.69 -14.44
N GLN A 142 8.16 -10.47 -15.05
CA GLN A 142 7.88 -11.84 -15.46
C GLN A 142 8.73 -12.89 -14.69
N GLU A 143 9.62 -12.45 -13.82
CA GLU A 143 10.40 -13.31 -12.94
C GLU A 143 9.75 -13.30 -11.55
N LEU A 144 8.71 -14.12 -11.37
CA LEU A 144 7.90 -14.16 -10.15
C LEU A 144 8.11 -15.48 -9.40
N THR A 145 8.14 -15.38 -8.06
CA THR A 145 8.09 -16.51 -7.11
C THR A 145 6.85 -16.38 -6.23
N PHE A 146 6.36 -17.50 -5.70
CA PHE A 146 5.07 -17.58 -5.03
C PHE A 146 5.13 -18.39 -3.72
N GLU A 147 6.21 -18.26 -2.95
CA GLU A 147 6.40 -19.04 -1.72
C GLU A 147 5.28 -18.74 -0.71
N GLU A 148 5.01 -17.46 -0.45
CA GLU A 148 3.95 -17.05 0.48
C GLU A 148 2.54 -17.42 -0.03
N ALA A 149 2.30 -17.32 -1.33
CA ALA A 149 1.04 -17.75 -1.92
C ALA A 149 0.85 -19.27 -1.77
N ALA A 150 1.87 -20.07 -2.09
CA ALA A 150 1.83 -21.52 -1.94
C ALA A 150 1.52 -21.93 -0.50
N ASN A 151 2.21 -21.32 0.49
CA ASN A 151 1.97 -21.55 1.91
C ASN A 151 0.53 -21.20 2.32
N ALA A 152 0.01 -20.05 1.84
CA ALA A 152 -1.36 -19.66 2.14
C ALA A 152 -2.39 -20.65 1.56
N PHE A 153 -2.23 -21.06 0.30
CA PHE A 153 -3.11 -22.03 -0.34
C PHE A 153 -3.06 -23.42 0.36
N GLU A 154 -1.86 -23.89 0.69
CA GLU A 154 -1.67 -25.16 1.43
C GLU A 154 -2.36 -25.12 2.80
N HIS A 155 -2.19 -24.01 3.55
CA HIS A 155 -2.82 -23.83 4.87
C HIS A 155 -4.34 -23.99 4.81
N TYR A 156 -4.99 -23.51 3.74
CA TYR A 156 -6.44 -23.62 3.55
C TYR A 156 -6.87 -24.85 2.76
N GLY A 157 -5.94 -25.75 2.41
CA GLY A 157 -6.22 -26.99 1.69
C GLY A 157 -6.69 -26.77 0.26
N VAL A 158 -6.23 -25.69 -0.37
CA VAL A 158 -6.51 -25.35 -1.78
C VAL A 158 -5.26 -25.61 -2.61
N GLU A 159 -5.42 -26.32 -3.74
CA GLU A 159 -4.29 -26.62 -4.62
C GLU A 159 -3.75 -25.35 -5.30
N PHE A 160 -2.43 -25.18 -5.24
CA PHE A 160 -1.68 -24.10 -5.92
C PHE A 160 -0.54 -24.73 -6.72
N SER A 161 -0.73 -24.88 -8.01
CA SER A 161 0.20 -25.51 -8.94
C SER A 161 0.20 -24.78 -10.28
N GLU A 162 1.27 -24.91 -11.07
CA GLU A 162 1.42 -24.16 -12.33
C GLU A 162 0.29 -24.43 -13.33
N ASP A 163 -0.24 -25.67 -13.38
CA ASP A 163 -1.37 -26.03 -14.23
C ASP A 163 -2.67 -25.30 -13.84
N LYS A 164 -2.76 -24.73 -12.65
CA LYS A 164 -3.91 -23.92 -12.19
C LYS A 164 -3.73 -22.41 -12.45
N PHE A 165 -2.55 -21.95 -12.81
CA PHE A 165 -2.25 -20.51 -12.93
C PHE A 165 -3.14 -19.82 -13.96
N ILE A 166 -3.43 -20.47 -15.09
CA ILE A 166 -4.39 -19.94 -16.07
C ILE A 166 -5.79 -19.83 -15.45
N THR A 167 -6.25 -20.90 -14.77
CA THR A 167 -7.59 -20.94 -14.16
C THR A 167 -7.73 -19.91 -13.02
N LEU A 168 -6.65 -19.65 -12.30
CA LEU A 168 -6.59 -18.63 -11.24
C LEU A 168 -6.46 -17.21 -11.82
N GLY A 169 -6.19 -17.07 -13.13
CA GLY A 169 -5.97 -15.79 -13.77
C GLY A 169 -4.59 -15.20 -13.53
N LEU A 170 -3.61 -16.00 -13.08
CA LEU A 170 -2.22 -15.57 -12.87
C LEU A 170 -1.44 -15.51 -14.18
N ILE A 171 -1.81 -16.33 -15.17
CA ILE A 171 -1.24 -16.36 -16.52
C ILE A 171 -2.32 -15.96 -17.53
N ASN A 172 -1.93 -15.11 -18.47
CA ASN A 172 -2.80 -14.71 -19.57
C ASN A 172 -2.97 -15.87 -20.57
N LEU A 173 -4.20 -16.10 -21.04
CA LEU A 173 -4.55 -17.20 -21.95
C LEU A 173 -3.87 -17.13 -23.32
N HIS A 174 -3.41 -15.94 -23.74
CA HIS A 174 -3.00 -15.71 -25.12
C HIS A 174 -1.48 -15.80 -25.34
N ASP A 175 -0.68 -15.56 -24.29
CA ASP A 175 0.75 -15.39 -24.44
C ASP A 175 1.61 -15.96 -23.32
N ASP A 176 1.03 -16.75 -22.41
CA ASP A 176 1.68 -17.40 -21.28
C ASP A 176 2.42 -16.41 -20.32
N HIS A 177 1.98 -15.13 -20.32
CA HIS A 177 2.57 -14.11 -19.45
C HIS A 177 1.83 -13.98 -18.13
N TYR A 178 2.59 -13.70 -17.06
CA TYR A 178 2.02 -13.36 -15.78
C TYR A 178 1.23 -12.05 -15.84
N THR A 179 0.08 -12.05 -15.17
CA THR A 179 -0.80 -10.90 -15.02
C THR A 179 -0.40 -10.05 -13.80
N ASN A 180 -1.00 -8.87 -13.66
CA ASN A 180 -0.83 -8.07 -12.45
C ASN A 180 -1.42 -8.76 -11.20
N LEU A 181 -2.42 -9.64 -11.36
CA LEU A 181 -2.88 -10.49 -10.26
C LEU A 181 -1.76 -11.40 -9.77
N ALA A 182 -1.00 -12.02 -10.68
CA ALA A 182 0.16 -12.82 -10.31
C ALA A 182 1.19 -12.01 -9.54
N LEU A 183 1.47 -10.77 -10.00
CA LEU A 183 2.38 -9.86 -9.29
C LEU A 183 1.89 -9.55 -7.87
N LEU A 184 0.59 -9.34 -7.66
CA LEU A 184 0.03 -9.11 -6.31
C LEU A 184 0.23 -10.30 -5.38
N LEU A 185 0.09 -11.52 -5.89
CA LEU A 185 0.26 -12.75 -5.10
C LEU A 185 1.73 -13.14 -4.91
N SER A 186 2.63 -12.63 -5.76
CA SER A 186 4.05 -13.00 -5.75
C SER A 186 4.82 -12.34 -4.61
N ASP A 187 5.99 -12.92 -4.30
CA ASP A 187 6.93 -12.38 -3.32
C ASP A 187 7.56 -11.06 -3.80
N GLN A 188 7.48 -10.75 -5.11
CA GLN A 188 7.94 -9.51 -5.75
C GLN A 188 6.88 -8.40 -5.78
N CYS A 189 5.75 -8.54 -5.10
CA CYS A 189 4.71 -7.51 -5.03
C CYS A 189 5.29 -6.19 -4.50
N LYS A 190 5.06 -5.10 -5.25
CA LYS A 190 5.60 -3.76 -4.94
C LYS A 190 4.61 -2.87 -4.17
N HIS A 191 3.38 -3.34 -4.03
CA HIS A 191 2.38 -2.64 -3.25
C HIS A 191 2.59 -2.93 -1.77
N THR A 192 2.30 -1.96 -0.92
CA THR A 192 2.59 -2.07 0.52
C THR A 192 1.41 -1.60 1.37
N VAL A 193 1.42 -2.00 2.64
CA VAL A 193 0.55 -1.48 3.70
C VAL A 193 1.41 -0.74 4.70
N LYS A 194 1.05 0.49 5.04
CA LYS A 194 1.73 1.32 6.04
C LYS A 194 0.83 1.51 7.24
N VAL A 195 1.34 1.22 8.41
CA VAL A 195 0.64 1.43 9.68
C VAL A 195 1.40 2.45 10.50
N ALA A 196 0.71 3.51 10.91
CA ALA A 196 1.24 4.56 11.77
C ALA A 196 0.44 4.65 13.07
N VAL A 197 1.13 4.67 14.21
CA VAL A 197 0.55 4.88 15.53
C VAL A 197 0.92 6.27 16.01
N PHE A 198 -0.09 7.08 16.33
CA PHE A 198 0.07 8.48 16.75
C PHE A 198 -0.16 8.67 18.25
N ALA A 199 0.51 9.69 18.80
CA ALA A 199 0.36 10.09 20.20
C ALA A 199 -0.81 11.07 20.41
N ASP A 200 -1.24 11.73 19.33
CA ASP A 200 -2.20 12.83 19.32
C ASP A 200 -3.33 12.56 18.30
N GLU A 201 -4.45 13.25 18.47
CA GLU A 201 -5.60 13.16 17.57
C GLU A 201 -5.34 13.84 16.22
N ASP A 202 -4.49 14.88 16.20
CA ASP A 202 -4.12 15.62 14.99
C ASP A 202 -3.13 14.83 14.10
N LYS A 203 -2.67 13.67 14.56
CA LYS A 203 -1.76 12.75 13.82
C LYS A 203 -0.46 13.43 13.40
N THR A 204 0.12 14.22 14.31
CA THR A 204 1.38 14.95 14.10
C THR A 204 2.58 14.30 14.78
N ILE A 205 2.35 13.55 15.88
CA ILE A 205 3.39 12.93 16.70
C ILE A 205 3.32 11.41 16.56
N PHE A 206 4.31 10.82 15.89
CA PHE A 206 4.42 9.36 15.74
C PHE A 206 4.90 8.70 17.04
N LYS A 207 4.23 7.62 17.44
CA LYS A 207 4.70 6.66 18.46
C LYS A 207 5.43 5.49 17.82
N ASP A 208 4.90 4.99 16.70
CA ASP A 208 5.47 3.88 15.94
C ASP A 208 5.00 3.96 14.48
N ALA A 209 5.78 3.39 13.56
CA ALA A 209 5.39 3.28 12.16
C ALA A 209 6.01 2.02 11.55
N LYS A 210 5.22 1.27 10.79
CA LYS A 210 5.66 0.06 10.09
C LYS A 210 5.17 0.03 8.66
N GLU A 211 5.97 -0.56 7.79
CA GLU A 211 5.61 -0.85 6.42
C GLU A 211 5.68 -2.36 6.19
N PHE A 212 4.65 -2.92 5.57
CA PHE A 212 4.50 -4.33 5.24
C PHE A 212 4.54 -4.49 3.73
N GLU A 213 5.43 -5.32 3.23
CA GLU A 213 5.75 -5.54 1.82
C GLU A 213 5.83 -7.02 1.46
N GLY A 214 6.04 -7.34 0.18
CA GLY A 214 6.01 -8.70 -0.36
C GLY A 214 4.61 -9.14 -0.76
N SER A 215 4.35 -10.43 -0.86
CA SER A 215 3.06 -10.99 -1.25
C SER A 215 1.89 -10.38 -0.46
N ILE A 216 0.74 -10.20 -1.12
CA ILE A 216 -0.46 -9.69 -0.47
C ILE A 216 -0.90 -10.57 0.72
N PHE A 217 -0.58 -11.87 0.72
CA PHE A 217 -0.86 -12.78 1.83
C PHE A 217 0.00 -12.45 3.04
N ARG A 218 1.30 -12.26 2.83
CA ARG A 218 2.22 -11.82 3.88
C ARG A 218 1.82 -10.46 4.44
N GLN A 219 1.51 -9.50 3.56
CA GLN A 219 1.03 -8.19 4.00
C GLN A 219 -0.23 -8.31 4.87
N LEU A 220 -1.17 -9.19 4.50
CA LEU A 220 -2.40 -9.43 5.26
C LEU A 220 -2.08 -9.97 6.66
N ASP A 221 -1.29 -11.03 6.76
CA ASP A 221 -1.00 -11.70 8.03
C ASP A 221 -0.15 -10.82 8.95
N ASP A 222 0.90 -10.20 8.44
CA ASP A 222 1.80 -9.33 9.20
C ASP A 222 1.06 -8.07 9.69
N THR A 223 0.26 -7.44 8.81
CA THR A 223 -0.53 -6.26 9.18
C THR A 223 -1.56 -6.61 10.24
N TYR A 224 -2.32 -7.70 10.04
CA TYR A 224 -3.34 -8.12 11.01
C TYR A 224 -2.73 -8.44 12.38
N SER A 225 -1.62 -9.17 12.40
CA SER A 225 -0.87 -9.47 13.62
C SER A 225 -0.41 -8.20 14.35
N TYR A 226 0.08 -7.21 13.61
CA TYR A 226 0.46 -5.93 14.18
C TYR A 226 -0.74 -5.13 14.71
N LEU A 227 -1.87 -5.13 14.00
CA LEU A 227 -3.10 -4.50 14.48
C LEU A 227 -3.59 -5.13 15.79
N LEU A 228 -3.48 -6.47 15.94
CA LEU A 228 -3.82 -7.15 17.19
C LEU A 228 -2.88 -6.76 18.35
N LEU A 229 -1.60 -6.54 18.09
CA LEU A 229 -0.66 -6.02 19.10
C LEU A 229 -1.00 -4.59 19.55
N CYS A 230 -1.46 -3.75 18.62
CA CYS A 230 -1.90 -2.38 18.92
C CYS A 230 -3.27 -2.34 19.64
N ASN A 231 -4.07 -3.40 19.54
CA ASN A 231 -5.44 -3.50 20.08
C ASN A 231 -5.43 -3.79 21.58
N ARG A 232 -5.34 -2.74 22.40
CA ARG A 232 -5.24 -2.85 23.85
C ARG A 232 -6.51 -3.40 24.49
N THR A 233 -6.33 -4.06 25.62
CA THR A 233 -7.44 -4.60 26.45
C THR A 233 -7.61 -3.75 27.69
N MET A 234 -8.79 -3.17 27.87
CA MET A 234 -9.20 -2.52 29.11
C MET A 234 -9.86 -3.55 30.04
N SER A 235 -9.42 -3.62 31.27
CA SER A 235 -10.01 -4.48 32.30
C SER A 235 -10.73 -3.62 33.34
N THR A 236 -11.99 -3.96 33.63
CA THR A 236 -12.82 -3.36 34.68
C THR A 236 -13.39 -4.43 35.58
N PHE A 237 -13.81 -4.06 36.79
CA PHE A 237 -14.44 -4.99 37.72
C PHE A 237 -15.91 -4.63 37.93
N GLN A 238 -16.78 -5.62 37.84
CA GLN A 238 -18.18 -5.52 38.22
C GLN A 238 -18.47 -6.53 39.34
N GLY A 239 -18.48 -6.05 40.57
CA GLY A 239 -18.45 -6.92 41.74
C GLY A 239 -17.14 -7.72 41.82
N LEU A 240 -17.25 -9.04 41.87
CA LEU A 240 -16.11 -9.96 41.85
C LEU A 240 -15.65 -10.35 40.43
N ASN A 241 -16.40 -10.00 39.41
CA ASN A 241 -16.12 -10.39 38.05
C ASN A 241 -15.23 -9.36 37.35
N ARG A 242 -14.13 -9.84 36.72
CA ARG A 242 -13.29 -9.05 35.82
C ARG A 242 -13.93 -9.06 34.42
N ILE A 243 -14.16 -7.89 33.89
CA ILE A 243 -14.67 -7.69 32.54
C ILE A 243 -13.53 -7.11 31.69
N GLU A 244 -13.21 -7.79 30.63
CA GLU A 244 -12.20 -7.37 29.65
C GLU A 244 -12.87 -6.91 28.37
N LYS A 245 -12.42 -5.78 27.84
CA LYS A 245 -12.93 -5.22 26.60
C LYS A 245 -11.77 -4.69 25.77
N LYS A 246 -11.66 -5.15 24.53
CA LYS A 246 -10.67 -4.64 23.57
C LYS A 246 -11.07 -3.28 23.05
N ASP A 247 -10.07 -2.45 22.66
CA ASP A 247 -10.29 -1.14 22.09
C ASP A 247 -11.11 -1.24 20.80
N TYR A 248 -10.86 -2.26 19.99
CA TYR A 248 -11.57 -2.55 18.74
C TYR A 248 -12.00 -4.02 18.69
N PRO A 249 -13.19 -4.35 18.19
CA PRO A 249 -13.56 -5.73 17.90
C PRO A 249 -12.60 -6.33 16.85
N GLU A 250 -11.99 -7.48 17.15
CA GLU A 250 -10.99 -8.10 16.25
C GLU A 250 -11.55 -8.42 14.86
N GLU A 251 -12.81 -8.91 14.83
CA GLU A 251 -13.50 -9.16 13.55
C GLU A 251 -13.68 -7.88 12.72
N ALA A 252 -13.87 -6.71 13.37
CA ALA A 252 -13.97 -5.45 12.67
C ALA A 252 -12.62 -5.01 12.06
N LEU A 253 -11.51 -5.22 12.78
CA LEU A 253 -10.16 -4.97 12.26
C LEU A 253 -9.86 -5.85 11.06
N ARG A 254 -10.17 -7.16 11.16
CA ARG A 254 -9.99 -8.13 10.08
C ARG A 254 -10.78 -7.73 8.84
N GLU A 255 -12.04 -7.44 9.00
CA GLU A 255 -12.94 -7.09 7.90
C GLU A 255 -12.54 -5.77 7.23
N ALA A 256 -12.12 -4.76 8.02
CA ALA A 256 -11.64 -3.49 7.50
C ALA A 256 -10.36 -3.65 6.68
N LEU A 257 -9.41 -4.45 7.13
CA LEU A 257 -8.17 -4.74 6.40
C LEU A 257 -8.44 -5.47 5.09
N LEU A 258 -9.25 -6.52 5.10
CA LEU A 258 -9.63 -7.27 3.89
C LEU A 258 -10.34 -6.36 2.87
N ASN A 259 -11.27 -5.52 3.32
CA ASN A 259 -11.93 -4.55 2.46
C ASN A 259 -10.93 -3.56 1.84
N ALA A 260 -9.99 -3.03 2.65
CA ALA A 260 -8.97 -2.11 2.15
C ALA A 260 -8.10 -2.76 1.06
N MET A 261 -7.78 -4.06 1.18
CA MET A 261 -6.98 -4.80 0.20
C MET A 261 -7.76 -5.15 -1.07
N VAL A 262 -8.98 -5.69 -0.94
CA VAL A 262 -9.80 -6.14 -2.09
C VAL A 262 -10.29 -4.97 -2.94
N HIS A 263 -10.62 -3.84 -2.32
CA HIS A 263 -11.21 -2.69 -3.02
C HIS A 263 -10.19 -1.61 -3.41
N ARG A 264 -8.91 -1.77 -3.08
CA ARG A 264 -7.86 -0.84 -3.51
C ARG A 264 -7.75 -0.79 -5.03
N ASP A 265 -7.48 0.41 -5.54
CA ASP A 265 -7.05 0.61 -6.92
C ASP A 265 -5.53 0.38 -7.03
N TYR A 266 -5.14 -0.80 -7.51
CA TYR A 266 -3.74 -1.20 -7.66
C TYR A 266 -3.05 -0.60 -8.89
N SER A 267 -3.77 0.13 -9.75
CA SER A 267 -3.14 0.91 -10.83
C SER A 267 -2.30 2.07 -10.29
N PHE A 268 -2.54 2.49 -9.04
CA PHE A 268 -1.76 3.50 -8.34
C PHE A 268 -0.70 2.86 -7.43
N SER A 269 0.50 3.47 -7.40
CA SER A 269 1.65 2.97 -6.64
C SER A 269 1.61 3.30 -5.13
N GLY A 270 0.69 4.16 -4.65
CA GLY A 270 0.62 4.53 -3.23
C GLY A 270 0.20 3.35 -2.34
N SER A 271 0.56 3.38 -1.06
CA SER A 271 0.26 2.31 -0.09
C SER A 271 -1.17 2.37 0.44
N ILE A 272 -1.69 1.26 0.98
CA ILE A 272 -2.79 1.32 1.96
C ILE A 272 -2.22 1.96 3.22
N ILE A 273 -2.93 2.91 3.81
CA ILE A 273 -2.51 3.61 5.02
C ILE A 273 -3.47 3.27 6.15
N ILE A 274 -2.92 2.86 7.30
CA ILE A 274 -3.68 2.61 8.51
C ILE A 274 -3.13 3.53 9.60
N ASN A 275 -3.97 4.43 10.10
CA ASN A 275 -3.61 5.38 11.16
C ASN A 275 -4.32 4.97 12.44
N ILE A 276 -3.56 4.86 13.53
CA ILE A 276 -4.05 4.48 14.86
C ILE A 276 -3.74 5.61 15.83
N ASN A 277 -4.73 6.08 16.55
CA ASN A 277 -4.56 6.94 17.70
C ASN A 277 -5.40 6.43 18.90
N ASP A 278 -5.43 7.18 20.00
CA ASP A 278 -6.17 6.73 21.19
C ASP A 278 -7.70 6.71 20.97
N SER A 279 -8.25 7.52 20.05
CA SER A 279 -9.69 7.65 19.80
C SER A 279 -10.24 6.74 18.70
N GLU A 280 -9.42 6.40 17.70
CA GLU A 280 -9.89 5.72 16.48
C GLU A 280 -8.77 5.02 15.71
N ILE A 281 -9.16 4.15 14.79
CA ILE A 281 -8.31 3.58 13.74
C ILE A 281 -8.93 3.86 12.38
N GLU A 282 -8.13 4.37 11.44
CA GLU A 282 -8.53 4.65 10.06
C GLU A 282 -7.87 3.67 9.11
N PHE A 283 -8.66 3.10 8.20
CA PHE A 283 -8.18 2.33 7.06
C PHE A 283 -8.41 3.13 5.80
N ILE A 284 -7.35 3.54 5.13
CA ILE A 284 -7.38 4.39 3.93
C ILE A 284 -6.83 3.59 2.76
N SER A 285 -7.68 3.32 1.78
CA SER A 285 -7.27 2.71 0.51
C SER A 285 -7.44 3.69 -0.65
N ILE A 286 -6.51 3.61 -1.61
CA ILE A 286 -6.57 4.39 -2.84
C ILE A 286 -7.69 3.84 -3.73
N GLY A 287 -8.43 4.75 -4.35
CA GLY A 287 -9.60 4.44 -5.17
C GLY A 287 -10.91 4.81 -4.44
N GLY A 288 -11.73 5.63 -5.09
CA GLY A 288 -13.10 5.93 -4.64
C GLY A 288 -14.03 4.75 -4.89
N LEU A 289 -15.33 4.97 -4.76
CA LEU A 289 -16.32 3.96 -5.13
C LEU A 289 -16.34 3.74 -6.66
N LEU A 290 -16.71 2.54 -7.07
CA LEU A 290 -16.97 2.26 -8.47
C LEU A 290 -18.14 3.14 -8.98
N PRO A 291 -18.15 3.55 -10.26
CA PRO A 291 -19.20 4.38 -10.82
C PRO A 291 -20.58 3.79 -10.55
N GLY A 292 -21.50 4.62 -10.07
CA GLY A 292 -22.88 4.24 -9.78
C GLY A 292 -23.12 3.69 -8.37
N LEU A 293 -22.09 3.48 -7.55
CA LEU A 293 -22.25 3.08 -6.15
C LEU A 293 -22.21 4.28 -5.21
N SER A 294 -23.05 4.24 -4.19
CA SER A 294 -23.09 5.17 -3.07
C SER A 294 -22.69 4.48 -1.75
N VAL A 295 -22.41 5.28 -0.72
CA VAL A 295 -22.12 4.74 0.64
C VAL A 295 -23.36 4.04 1.21
N GLU A 296 -24.54 4.51 0.86
CA GLU A 296 -25.84 3.92 1.23
C GLU A 296 -26.00 2.52 0.64
N ASP A 297 -25.60 2.33 -0.62
CA ASP A 297 -25.63 1.01 -1.29
C ASP A 297 -24.74 0.02 -0.55
N ILE A 298 -23.54 0.43 -0.18
CA ILE A 298 -22.60 -0.40 0.58
C ILE A 298 -23.18 -0.76 1.94
N ARG A 299 -23.75 0.20 2.66
CA ARG A 299 -24.43 -0.05 3.93
C ARG A 299 -25.64 -0.98 3.78
N SER A 300 -26.32 -0.92 2.64
CA SER A 300 -27.44 -1.82 2.32
C SER A 300 -26.99 -3.24 1.96
N GLY A 301 -25.67 -3.46 1.76
CA GLY A 301 -25.04 -4.76 1.49
C GLY A 301 -24.73 -5.02 0.01
N ILE A 302 -24.78 -4.00 -0.84
CA ILE A 302 -24.27 -4.13 -2.20
C ILE A 302 -22.74 -4.19 -2.12
N SER A 303 -22.16 -5.24 -2.69
CA SER A 303 -20.72 -5.44 -2.76
C SER A 303 -20.33 -5.69 -4.22
N GLN A 304 -19.48 -4.81 -4.73
CA GLN A 304 -18.86 -4.98 -6.04
C GLN A 304 -17.35 -4.78 -5.88
N PRO A 305 -16.56 -5.85 -5.81
CA PRO A 305 -15.12 -5.73 -5.65
C PRO A 305 -14.50 -5.09 -6.89
N ARG A 306 -13.54 -4.18 -6.68
CA ARG A 306 -12.74 -3.60 -7.76
C ARG A 306 -11.84 -4.68 -8.39
N ASN A 307 -11.22 -5.52 -7.56
CA ASN A 307 -10.36 -6.61 -7.96
C ASN A 307 -11.13 -7.93 -7.80
N ARG A 308 -11.85 -8.31 -8.85
CA ARG A 308 -12.77 -9.46 -8.81
C ARG A 308 -12.04 -10.78 -8.64
N LYS A 309 -10.94 -11.00 -9.37
CA LYS A 309 -10.18 -12.25 -9.30
C LYS A 309 -9.45 -12.38 -7.95
N LEU A 310 -8.92 -11.29 -7.42
CA LEU A 310 -8.37 -11.28 -6.07
C LEU A 310 -9.45 -11.61 -5.03
N ALA A 311 -10.64 -11.05 -5.16
CA ALA A 311 -11.78 -11.38 -4.29
C ALA A 311 -12.18 -12.85 -4.41
N GLU A 312 -12.18 -13.44 -5.62
CA GLU A 312 -12.45 -14.86 -5.82
C GLU A 312 -11.40 -15.75 -5.15
N ILE A 313 -10.12 -15.40 -5.21
CA ILE A 313 -9.04 -16.10 -4.50
C ILE A 313 -9.24 -16.00 -3.00
N PHE A 314 -9.50 -14.81 -2.45
CA PHE A 314 -9.76 -14.61 -1.03
C PHE A 314 -11.00 -15.38 -0.56
N HIS A 315 -12.03 -15.49 -1.39
CA HIS A 315 -13.20 -16.31 -1.12
C HIS A 315 -12.86 -17.82 -1.09
N ARG A 316 -12.08 -18.31 -2.06
CA ARG A 316 -11.61 -19.71 -2.09
C ARG A 316 -10.79 -20.07 -0.85
N LEU A 317 -9.97 -19.15 -0.37
CA LEU A 317 -9.19 -19.28 0.87
C LEU A 317 -9.99 -18.93 2.14
N LYS A 318 -11.31 -18.71 2.03
CA LYS A 318 -12.22 -18.42 3.15
C LYS A 318 -11.84 -17.15 3.95
N PHE A 319 -11.12 -16.22 3.32
CA PHE A 319 -10.87 -14.91 3.91
C PHE A 319 -12.11 -14.02 3.86
N ILE A 320 -12.90 -14.07 2.79
CA ILE A 320 -14.09 -13.25 2.63
C ILE A 320 -15.32 -14.09 2.25
N GLU A 321 -16.50 -13.54 2.51
CA GLU A 321 -17.78 -14.06 2.06
C GLU A 321 -18.30 -13.26 0.85
N SER A 322 -18.96 -13.93 -0.09
CA SER A 322 -19.42 -13.30 -1.35
C SER A 322 -20.76 -12.54 -1.23
N TYR A 323 -21.28 -12.32 0.00
CA TYR A 323 -22.66 -11.83 0.21
C TYR A 323 -22.76 -10.35 0.59
N GLY A 324 -21.68 -9.56 0.50
CA GLY A 324 -21.69 -8.13 0.87
C GLY A 324 -21.96 -7.87 2.34
N THR A 325 -21.65 -8.83 3.21
CA THR A 325 -21.95 -8.76 4.66
C THR A 325 -20.90 -8.02 5.47
N GLY A 326 -19.70 -7.75 4.91
CA GLY A 326 -18.55 -7.26 5.64
C GLY A 326 -18.79 -5.93 6.37
N ILE A 327 -19.18 -4.90 5.64
CA ILE A 327 -19.47 -3.57 6.24
C ILE A 327 -20.64 -3.67 7.23
N ARG A 328 -21.69 -4.44 6.91
CA ARG A 328 -22.82 -4.65 7.85
C ARG A 328 -22.36 -5.35 9.14
N ARG A 329 -21.45 -6.32 9.04
CA ARG A 329 -20.86 -7.01 10.20
C ARG A 329 -20.10 -6.02 11.08
N ILE A 330 -19.29 -5.14 10.50
CA ILE A 330 -18.60 -4.08 11.23
C ILE A 330 -19.61 -3.23 12.01
N TYR A 331 -20.66 -2.71 11.36
CA TYR A 331 -21.68 -1.88 12.04
C TYR A 331 -22.40 -2.65 13.15
N LYS A 332 -22.69 -3.95 12.94
CA LYS A 332 -23.33 -4.80 13.95
C LYS A 332 -22.46 -4.99 15.20
N LEU A 333 -21.15 -5.18 15.02
CA LEU A 333 -20.18 -5.29 16.13
C LEU A 333 -20.15 -4.03 17.01
N TYR A 334 -20.52 -2.88 16.44
CA TYR A 334 -20.62 -1.60 17.16
C TYR A 334 -22.04 -1.24 17.58
N GLU A 335 -23.05 -2.12 17.41
CA GLU A 335 -24.47 -1.80 17.65
C GLU A 335 -24.72 -1.27 19.07
N ASN A 336 -24.06 -1.85 20.08
CA ASN A 336 -24.21 -1.47 21.49
C ASN A 336 -23.22 -0.36 21.93
N ASN A 337 -22.37 0.16 21.03
CA ASN A 337 -21.45 1.23 21.37
C ASN A 337 -22.08 2.62 21.07
N SER A 338 -21.76 3.59 21.90
CA SER A 338 -22.26 4.98 21.74
C SER A 338 -21.69 5.68 20.51
N VAL A 339 -20.53 5.22 20.00
CA VAL A 339 -19.89 5.70 18.78
C VAL A 339 -19.95 4.60 17.72
N LYS A 340 -20.16 5.01 16.47
CA LYS A 340 -20.35 4.10 15.34
C LYS A 340 -19.22 4.25 14.34
N PRO A 341 -18.89 3.19 13.59
CA PRO A 341 -18.00 3.29 12.43
C PRO A 341 -18.48 4.35 11.44
N HIS A 342 -17.54 4.97 10.76
CA HIS A 342 -17.81 6.00 9.77
C HIS A 342 -17.05 5.70 8.47
N ILE A 343 -17.68 6.04 7.33
CA ILE A 343 -17.10 5.89 6.00
C ILE A 343 -17.03 7.26 5.36
N GLU A 344 -15.84 7.65 4.91
CA GLU A 344 -15.58 8.83 4.12
C GLU A 344 -15.09 8.39 2.74
N VAL A 345 -15.66 9.00 1.69
CA VAL A 345 -15.32 8.68 0.31
C VAL A 345 -14.99 9.96 -0.44
N THR A 346 -13.89 9.91 -1.16
CA THR A 346 -13.51 10.92 -2.15
C THR A 346 -13.36 10.24 -3.53
N PRO A 347 -13.23 10.97 -4.63
CA PRO A 347 -12.99 10.35 -5.93
C PRO A 347 -11.79 9.42 -5.97
N ASN A 348 -10.77 9.64 -5.12
CA ASN A 348 -9.50 8.94 -5.16
C ASN A 348 -9.18 8.13 -3.90
N ALA A 349 -10.06 8.11 -2.89
CA ALA A 349 -9.83 7.39 -1.66
C ALA A 349 -11.13 6.92 -1.00
N PHE A 350 -11.05 5.75 -0.39
CA PHE A 350 -12.05 5.21 0.53
C PHE A 350 -11.42 5.10 1.91
N LYS A 351 -12.08 5.70 2.91
CA LYS A 351 -11.64 5.68 4.30
C LYS A 351 -12.72 5.05 5.17
N LEU A 352 -12.36 4.03 5.92
CA LEU A 352 -13.19 3.43 6.98
C LEU A 352 -12.58 3.75 8.33
N ILE A 353 -13.37 4.37 9.21
CA ILE A 353 -12.98 4.80 10.54
C ILE A 353 -13.69 3.91 11.57
N LEU A 354 -12.92 3.24 12.41
CA LEU A 354 -13.41 2.44 13.52
C LEU A 354 -13.08 3.18 14.83
N PRO A 355 -14.09 3.65 15.58
CA PRO A 355 -13.84 4.34 16.86
C PRO A 355 -13.42 3.36 17.96
N ASN A 356 -12.52 3.81 18.84
CA ASN A 356 -12.13 3.05 20.02
C ASN A 356 -13.31 2.92 20.99
N THR A 357 -13.73 1.69 21.27
CA THR A 357 -14.91 1.41 22.11
C THR A 357 -14.69 1.75 23.59
N ASN A 358 -13.43 1.93 24.01
CA ASN A 358 -13.04 2.26 25.38
C ASN A 358 -12.70 3.75 25.58
N TYR A 359 -12.63 4.55 24.52
CA TYR A 359 -12.13 5.92 24.55
C TYR A 359 -12.85 6.85 25.57
N LYS A 360 -14.18 6.77 25.66
CA LYS A 360 -14.95 7.53 26.65
C LYS A 360 -14.59 7.18 28.11
N ASN A 361 -14.23 5.93 28.37
CA ASN A 361 -13.79 5.49 29.69
C ASN A 361 -12.39 6.02 29.98
N ILE A 362 -11.51 6.08 28.98
CA ILE A 362 -10.18 6.66 29.09
C ILE A 362 -10.28 8.14 29.43
N ILE A 363 -11.13 8.90 28.74
CA ILE A 363 -11.36 10.34 29.06
C ILE A 363 -11.82 10.50 30.50
N LYS A 364 -12.82 9.74 30.97
CA LYS A 364 -13.30 9.80 32.35
C LYS A 364 -12.21 9.54 33.38
N VAL A 365 -11.33 8.56 33.13
CA VAL A 365 -10.19 8.26 34.02
C VAL A 365 -9.20 9.42 34.02
N VAL A 366 -8.88 9.99 32.85
CA VAL A 366 -7.99 11.15 32.74
C VAL A 366 -8.57 12.39 33.41
N GLU A 367 -9.87 12.64 33.26
CA GLU A 367 -10.56 13.74 33.92
C GLU A 367 -10.54 13.56 35.45
N HIS A 368 -10.83 12.35 35.93
CA HIS A 368 -10.78 12.05 37.38
C HIS A 368 -9.38 12.24 37.97
N ILE A 369 -8.33 11.82 37.24
CA ILE A 369 -6.92 12.06 37.66
C ILE A 369 -6.63 13.55 37.64
N LYS A 370 -7.10 14.32 36.67
CA LYS A 370 -6.93 15.78 36.63
C LYS A 370 -7.66 16.47 37.80
N GLU A 371 -8.88 16.02 38.13
CA GLU A 371 -9.65 16.51 39.29
C GLU A 371 -8.99 16.17 40.60
N GLU A 372 -8.46 14.94 40.77
CA GLU A 372 -7.69 14.59 41.97
C GLU A 372 -6.41 15.42 42.11
N LYS A 373 -5.66 15.67 41.02
CA LYS A 373 -4.53 16.58 41.01
C LYS A 373 -4.94 18.01 41.36
N LYS A 374 -6.06 18.50 40.85
CA LYS A 374 -6.61 19.83 41.13
C LYS A 374 -7.08 19.95 42.56
N LEU A 375 -7.67 18.91 43.15
CA LEU A 375 -8.02 18.84 44.58
C LEU A 375 -6.78 18.84 45.50
N LYS A 376 -5.71 18.15 45.09
CA LYS A 376 -4.42 18.20 45.82
C LYS A 376 -3.77 19.58 45.75
N THR A 377 -3.85 20.25 44.59
CA THR A 377 -3.36 21.64 44.41
C THR A 377 -4.22 22.67 45.10
N SER A 378 -5.55 22.45 45.27
CA SER A 378 -6.44 23.37 45.98
C SER A 378 -6.26 23.40 47.49
N LYS A 379 -5.47 22.51 48.06
CA LYS A 379 -5.04 22.54 49.47
C LYS A 379 -3.85 23.47 49.72
N ILE A 380 -3.21 24.01 48.67
CA ILE A 380 -2.12 24.98 48.80
C ILE A 380 -2.75 26.36 49.01
N THR A 381 -2.54 26.92 50.19
CA THR A 381 -2.99 28.28 50.51
C THR A 381 -2.10 29.32 49.80
N PRO A 382 -2.58 30.56 49.60
CA PRO A 382 -1.72 31.64 49.06
C PRO A 382 -0.39 31.80 49.79
N GLN A 383 -0.40 31.65 51.10
CA GLN A 383 0.79 31.71 51.94
C GLN A 383 1.78 30.55 51.66
N MET A 384 1.26 29.34 51.48
CA MET A 384 2.09 28.17 51.09
C MET A 384 2.70 28.34 49.68
N LYS A 385 1.97 28.96 48.76
CA LYS A 385 2.47 29.25 47.42
C LYS A 385 3.66 30.21 47.45
N VAL A 386 3.61 31.27 48.24
CA VAL A 386 4.72 32.22 48.41
C VAL A 386 5.98 31.50 48.91
N VAL A 387 5.83 30.53 49.83
CA VAL A 387 6.95 29.74 50.35
C VAL A 387 7.53 28.82 49.27
N ILE A 388 6.67 28.18 48.46
CA ILE A 388 7.10 27.30 47.35
C ILE A 388 7.86 28.12 46.30
N ASP A 389 7.35 29.27 45.91
CA ASP A 389 7.97 30.16 44.93
C ASP A 389 9.33 30.62 45.41
N TYR A 390 9.45 31.02 46.69
CA TYR A 390 10.73 31.41 47.32
C TYR A 390 11.74 30.26 47.35
N LEU A 391 11.31 29.07 47.78
CA LEU A 391 12.18 27.89 47.85
C LEU A 391 12.63 27.40 46.46
N SER A 392 11.80 27.62 45.42
CA SER A 392 12.18 27.32 44.06
C SER A 392 13.29 28.22 43.52
N GLU A 393 13.39 29.45 44.03
CA GLU A 393 14.38 30.46 43.60
C GLU A 393 15.65 30.42 44.44
N TYR A 394 15.52 30.26 45.77
CA TYR A 394 16.62 30.39 46.73
C TYR A 394 17.09 29.05 47.34
N GLY A 395 16.35 27.97 47.13
CA GLY A 395 16.68 26.60 47.53
C GLY A 395 16.37 26.26 48.98
N GLU A 396 16.56 27.18 49.94
CA GLU A 396 16.26 26.96 51.34
C GLU A 396 15.75 28.21 52.06
N ILE A 397 15.06 28.04 53.18
CA ILE A 397 14.60 29.14 54.01
C ILE A 397 14.71 28.80 55.50
N GLY A 398 15.14 29.74 56.31
CA GLY A 398 15.21 29.64 57.75
C GLY A 398 13.89 30.00 58.43
N GLU A 399 13.84 29.76 59.81
CA GLU A 399 12.62 30.03 60.60
C GLU A 399 12.30 31.52 60.70
N GLU A 400 13.30 32.37 60.78
CA GLU A 400 13.14 33.84 60.83
C GLU A 400 12.81 34.42 59.49
N GLU A 401 13.49 33.98 58.42
CA GLU A 401 13.23 34.38 57.04
C GLU A 401 11.83 34.00 56.62
N LEU A 402 11.32 32.79 57.02
CA LEU A 402 9.97 32.35 56.78
C LEU A 402 8.90 33.26 57.43
N GLN A 403 9.19 33.77 58.66
CA GLN A 403 8.30 34.69 59.33
C GLN A 403 8.22 36.03 58.58
N GLU A 404 9.36 36.55 58.15
CA GLU A 404 9.50 37.80 57.43
C GLU A 404 8.79 37.63 56.00
N LEU A 405 9.10 36.56 55.30
CA LEU A 405 8.51 36.28 53.96
C LEU A 405 6.99 36.25 54.02
N LEU A 406 6.43 35.62 55.05
CA LEU A 406 4.99 35.48 55.20
C LEU A 406 4.33 36.64 55.95
N ASN A 407 5.12 37.57 56.50
CA ASN A 407 4.70 38.66 57.39
C ASN A 407 3.79 38.15 58.53
N VAL A 408 4.24 37.09 59.22
CA VAL A 408 3.50 36.48 60.34
C VAL A 408 4.37 36.21 61.54
N LYS A 409 3.73 36.09 62.75
CA LYS A 409 4.40 35.71 63.93
C LYS A 409 4.84 34.24 63.91
N ARG A 410 5.86 33.89 64.70
CA ARG A 410 6.52 32.58 64.81
C ARG A 410 5.54 31.40 64.86
N THR A 411 4.51 31.49 65.71
CA THR A 411 3.50 30.40 65.81
C THR A 411 2.75 30.13 64.50
N ARG A 412 2.42 31.19 63.77
CA ARG A 412 1.69 31.04 62.51
C ARG A 412 2.62 30.50 61.40
N ALA A 413 3.87 30.96 61.31
CA ALA A 413 4.87 30.46 60.39
C ALA A 413 5.13 28.95 60.65
N TYR A 414 5.25 28.54 61.90
CA TYR A 414 5.40 27.15 62.31
C TYR A 414 4.21 26.29 61.88
N ILE A 415 2.99 26.74 62.05
CA ILE A 415 1.77 26.02 61.64
C ILE A 415 1.76 25.81 60.13
N ILE A 416 2.10 26.85 59.32
CA ILE A 416 2.13 26.77 57.88
C ILE A 416 3.23 25.79 57.43
N ALA A 417 4.45 25.92 57.97
CA ALA A 417 5.54 25.01 57.64
C ALA A 417 5.22 23.55 58.00
N ARG A 418 4.58 23.32 59.14
CA ARG A 418 4.14 21.99 59.57
C ARG A 418 3.08 21.41 58.60
N GLN A 419 2.11 22.21 58.22
CA GLN A 419 1.10 21.79 57.23
C GLN A 419 1.73 21.46 55.88
N MET A 420 2.73 22.24 55.44
CA MET A 420 3.47 21.97 54.20
C MET A 420 4.27 20.69 54.27
N ILE A 421 4.89 20.39 55.44
CA ILE A 421 5.58 19.12 55.66
C ILE A 421 4.61 17.94 55.67
N GLU A 422 3.48 18.07 56.41
CA GLU A 422 2.44 17.04 56.46
C GLU A 422 1.82 16.78 55.09
N GLN A 423 1.75 17.77 54.19
CA GLN A 423 1.32 17.67 52.83
C GLN A 423 2.42 17.19 51.87
N GLY A 424 3.68 17.01 52.38
CA GLY A 424 4.80 16.56 51.55
C GLY A 424 5.29 17.59 50.54
N LEU A 425 5.05 18.89 50.76
CA LEU A 425 5.47 19.99 49.89
C LEU A 425 6.90 20.44 50.20
N ILE A 426 7.30 20.38 51.48
CA ILE A 426 8.65 20.75 51.93
C ILE A 426 9.19 19.73 52.93
N GLU A 427 10.50 19.69 53.05
CA GLU A 427 11.22 18.95 54.11
C GLU A 427 11.97 19.91 55.02
N CYS A 428 12.31 19.47 56.26
CA CYS A 428 13.11 20.25 57.15
C CYS A 428 14.37 19.52 57.63
N SER A 429 15.46 20.24 57.79
CA SER A 429 16.72 19.75 58.32
C SER A 429 17.21 20.68 59.47
N GLY A 430 17.99 20.13 60.37
CA GLY A 430 18.51 20.87 61.52
C GLY A 430 17.58 20.91 62.72
N ARG A 431 18.04 21.52 63.87
CA ARG A 431 17.27 21.69 65.09
C ARG A 431 17.51 23.10 65.72
N GLY A 432 16.47 23.62 66.32
CA GLY A 432 16.55 24.95 66.98
C GLY A 432 16.77 26.09 65.97
N ALA A 433 17.70 27.01 66.27
CA ALA A 433 18.01 28.14 65.37
C ALA A 433 18.62 27.76 64.01
N ASN A 434 19.12 26.53 63.86
CA ASN A 434 19.69 26.01 62.58
C ASN A 434 18.69 25.23 61.74
N LYS A 435 17.43 25.37 62.02
CA LYS A 435 16.36 24.70 61.24
C LYS A 435 16.17 25.37 59.87
N ARG A 436 16.24 24.58 58.79
CA ARG A 436 16.06 25.01 57.40
C ARG A 436 14.98 24.15 56.74
N TYR A 437 14.25 24.76 55.82
CA TYR A 437 13.21 24.11 55.01
C TYR A 437 13.61 24.12 53.55
N TYR A 438 13.31 23.02 52.82
CA TYR A 438 13.65 22.78 51.42
C TYR A 438 12.43 22.26 50.68
N LEU A 439 12.36 22.48 49.37
CA LEU A 439 11.36 21.79 48.53
C LEU A 439 11.64 20.28 48.53
N LYS A 440 10.60 19.51 48.58
CA LYS A 440 10.65 18.05 48.47
C LYS A 440 10.64 17.58 47.03
#